data_8a738e4a37295533dd53e1005ad35ce5
#
_entry.id   8a738e4a37295533dd53e1005ad35ce5
#
_cell.length_a   1.000
_cell.length_b   1.000
_cell.length_c   1.000
_cell.angle_alpha   90.00
_cell.angle_beta   90.00
_cell.angle_gamma   90.00
#
_symmetry.space_group_name_H-M   'P 1'
#
loop_
_entity.id
_entity.type
_entity.pdbx_description
1 polymer ?
#
loop_
_entity_poly.entity_id
_entity_poly.type
_entity_poly.pdbx_seq_one_letter_code
_entity_poly.pdbx_strand_id
1 'polypeptide(L)'
;MANAIDRLSAEHANLGRLVRLLDGRSAVGAELTSVTVALFVDVMYYLTHFPDVSHHPAEDGIVERLRGKGALPPGFGDEIEAQHATLERQGVDLMRDLESAAREESMSWELVEANIRLYAERLRHNMAVEELILFPAALRHFEADDWLAIDAITARVQHDPLLSTSTEDRFAQLRRVIAAEADCGCEQEPGLGGLAHPGA
;
A
#
# COMPACT_ATOMS: atom_id res chain seq x y z
N MET A 1 -2.02 8.95 -22.77
CA MET A 1 -1.03 8.87 -21.69
C MET A 1 -1.81 8.49 -20.46
N ALA A 2 -1.38 7.49 -19.69
CA ALA A 2 -1.95 7.26 -18.36
C ALA A 2 -1.72 8.53 -17.54
N ASN A 3 -2.76 9.04 -16.89
CA ASN A 3 -2.61 10.22 -16.05
C ASN A 3 -2.00 9.81 -14.69
N ALA A 4 -1.56 10.77 -13.87
CA ALA A 4 -0.97 10.48 -12.57
C ALA A 4 -1.89 9.62 -11.67
N ILE A 5 -3.21 9.83 -11.75
CA ILE A 5 -4.18 9.05 -10.98
C ILE A 5 -4.22 7.58 -11.42
N ASP A 6 -4.18 7.29 -12.74
CA ASP A 6 -4.14 5.90 -13.23
C ASP A 6 -2.91 5.16 -12.68
N ARG A 7 -1.78 5.87 -12.58
CA ARG A 7 -0.55 5.31 -12.00
C ARG A 7 -0.68 5.10 -10.50
N LEU A 8 -1.11 6.11 -9.73
CA LEU A 8 -1.31 6.00 -8.28
C LEU A 8 -2.29 4.87 -7.95
N SER A 9 -3.39 4.75 -8.69
CA SER A 9 -4.34 3.64 -8.52
C SER A 9 -3.71 2.27 -8.82
N ALA A 10 -2.82 2.16 -9.81
CA ALA A 10 -2.09 0.92 -10.08
C ALA A 10 -1.10 0.59 -8.96
N GLU A 11 -0.44 1.60 -8.40
CA GLU A 11 0.42 1.47 -7.21
C GLU A 11 -0.40 1.04 -5.99
N HIS A 12 -1.60 1.62 -5.72
CA HIS A 12 -2.53 1.17 -4.69
C HIS A 12 -2.92 -0.31 -4.84
N ALA A 13 -3.18 -0.77 -6.06
CA ALA A 13 -3.47 -2.18 -6.30
C ALA A 13 -2.31 -3.09 -5.89
N ASN A 14 -1.05 -2.68 -6.10
CA ASN A 14 0.13 -3.41 -5.66
C ASN A 14 0.33 -3.33 -4.14
N LEU A 15 0.18 -2.14 -3.54
CA LEU A 15 0.22 -1.96 -2.09
C LEU A 15 -0.85 -2.82 -1.41
N GLY A 16 -2.06 -2.88 -1.96
CA GLY A 16 -3.14 -3.74 -1.47
C GLY A 16 -2.80 -5.23 -1.51
N ARG A 17 -2.01 -5.69 -2.50
CA ARG A 17 -1.50 -7.08 -2.54
C ARG A 17 -0.48 -7.34 -1.42
N LEU A 18 0.42 -6.39 -1.17
CA LEU A 18 1.39 -6.49 -0.08
C LEU A 18 0.71 -6.51 1.30
N VAL A 19 -0.29 -5.66 1.48
CA VAL A 19 -1.10 -5.64 2.69
C VAL A 19 -1.81 -6.98 2.92
N ARG A 20 -2.40 -7.58 1.88
CA ARG A 20 -2.99 -8.93 1.99
C ARG A 20 -1.96 -10.00 2.34
N LEU A 21 -0.74 -9.88 1.82
CA LEU A 21 0.36 -10.78 2.16
C LEU A 21 0.73 -10.67 3.65
N LEU A 22 0.80 -9.45 4.19
CA LEU A 22 1.03 -9.21 5.61
C LEU A 22 -0.07 -9.85 6.48
N ASP A 23 -1.35 -9.66 6.11
CA ASP A 23 -2.48 -10.24 6.84
C ASP A 23 -2.53 -11.76 6.75
N GLY A 24 -2.39 -12.31 5.55
CA GLY A 24 -2.54 -13.74 5.31
C GLY A 24 -1.47 -14.58 6.01
N ARG A 25 -0.30 -14.01 6.25
CA ARG A 25 0.81 -14.68 6.93
C ARG A 25 0.91 -14.38 8.42
N SER A 26 0.29 -13.29 8.88
CA SER A 26 0.06 -13.01 10.29
C SER A 26 -1.09 -13.81 10.89
N ALA A 27 -1.93 -14.44 10.06
CA ALA A 27 -3.10 -15.16 10.53
C ALA A 27 -2.72 -16.50 11.14
N VAL A 28 -2.78 -16.55 12.46
CA VAL A 28 -3.02 -17.74 13.31
C VAL A 28 -2.01 -18.91 13.20
N GLY A 29 -1.07 -18.96 14.15
CA GLY A 29 -0.41 -20.22 14.54
C GLY A 29 0.60 -20.79 13.55
N ALA A 30 0.97 -20.07 12.51
CA ALA A 30 2.09 -20.43 11.66
C ALA A 30 3.38 -20.27 12.48
N GLU A 31 4.14 -21.32 12.69
CA GLU A 31 5.49 -21.21 13.26
C GLU A 31 6.27 -20.17 12.45
N LEU A 32 6.82 -19.20 13.15
CA LEU A 32 7.74 -18.21 12.59
C LEU A 32 8.95 -18.95 12.05
N THR A 33 8.96 -19.10 10.75
CA THR A 33 10.17 -19.57 10.08
C THR A 33 11.02 -18.35 9.72
N SER A 34 12.34 -18.51 9.68
CA SER A 34 13.28 -17.50 9.17
C SER A 34 12.89 -16.98 7.78
N VAL A 35 12.26 -17.82 6.97
CA VAL A 35 11.74 -17.48 5.63
C VAL A 35 10.57 -16.49 5.73
N THR A 36 9.67 -16.65 6.70
CA THR A 36 8.52 -15.74 6.89
C THR A 36 8.99 -14.38 7.38
N VAL A 37 9.94 -14.33 8.32
CA VAL A 37 10.53 -13.09 8.82
C VAL A 37 11.25 -12.35 7.69
N ALA A 38 12.07 -13.05 6.89
CA ALA A 38 12.76 -12.45 5.75
C ALA A 38 11.79 -11.85 4.73
N LEU A 39 10.68 -12.52 4.46
CA LEU A 39 9.64 -11.99 3.57
C LEU A 39 9.01 -10.72 4.13
N PHE A 40 8.69 -10.68 5.42
CA PHE A 40 8.16 -9.47 6.06
C PHE A 40 9.16 -8.32 6.04
N VAL A 41 10.44 -8.58 6.25
CA VAL A 41 11.51 -7.58 6.11
C VAL A 41 11.52 -7.02 4.68
N ASP A 42 11.43 -7.84 3.65
CA ASP A 42 11.41 -7.37 2.25
C ASP A 42 10.14 -6.58 1.93
N VAL A 43 8.97 -7.00 2.41
CA VAL A 43 7.71 -6.25 2.26
C VAL A 43 7.81 -4.89 2.94
N MET A 44 8.23 -4.87 4.19
CA MET A 44 8.32 -3.62 4.95
C MET A 44 9.42 -2.70 4.40
N TYR A 45 10.53 -3.25 3.94
CA TYR A 45 11.54 -2.46 3.25
C TYR A 45 10.98 -1.78 2.00
N TYR A 46 10.19 -2.51 1.20
CA TYR A 46 9.53 -1.91 0.05
C TYR A 46 8.55 -0.80 0.49
N LEU A 47 7.67 -1.09 1.44
CA LEU A 47 6.63 -0.17 1.90
C LEU A 47 7.20 1.11 2.53
N THR A 48 8.40 1.07 3.11
CA THR A 48 9.06 2.23 3.75
C THR A 48 10.01 2.99 2.84
N HIS A 49 10.36 2.45 1.67
CA HIS A 49 11.35 3.09 0.80
C HIS A 49 10.76 3.61 -0.51
N PHE A 50 9.72 2.96 -1.04
CA PHE A 50 9.19 3.32 -2.35
C PHE A 50 7.97 4.22 -2.28
N PRO A 51 6.92 3.92 -1.50
CA PRO A 51 5.81 4.84 -1.34
C PRO A 51 6.23 6.19 -0.77
N ASP A 52 7.06 6.21 0.28
CA ASP A 52 7.49 7.44 0.94
C ASP A 52 8.36 8.36 0.04
N VAL A 53 8.99 7.80 -0.99
CA VAL A 53 9.86 8.58 -1.90
C VAL A 53 9.14 9.03 -3.16
N SER A 54 8.10 8.32 -3.61
CA SER A 54 7.46 8.59 -4.91
C SER A 54 5.95 8.79 -4.83
N HIS A 55 5.27 7.92 -4.13
CA HIS A 55 3.83 7.83 -4.08
C HIS A 55 3.24 8.93 -3.20
N HIS A 56 3.54 8.94 -1.91
CA HIS A 56 3.07 9.95 -0.97
C HIS A 56 3.45 11.39 -1.38
N PRO A 57 4.68 11.69 -1.87
CA PRO A 57 4.97 13.03 -2.38
C PRO A 57 4.11 13.48 -3.57
N ALA A 58 3.66 12.55 -4.42
CA ALA A 58 2.73 12.89 -5.50
C ALA A 58 1.33 13.22 -4.96
N GLU A 59 0.87 12.47 -3.98
CA GLU A 59 -0.41 12.70 -3.31
C GLU A 59 -0.41 13.98 -2.48
N ASP A 60 0.65 14.25 -1.74
CA ASP A 60 0.84 15.52 -1.04
C ASP A 60 0.83 16.71 -2.02
N GLY A 61 1.44 16.55 -3.20
CA GLY A 61 1.36 17.53 -4.27
C GLY A 61 -0.05 17.75 -4.81
N ILE A 62 -0.86 16.69 -4.87
CA ILE A 62 -2.29 16.77 -5.22
C ILE A 62 -3.07 17.51 -4.12
N VAL A 63 -2.83 17.16 -2.86
CA VAL A 63 -3.44 17.83 -1.69
C VAL A 63 -3.15 19.31 -1.70
N GLU A 64 -1.88 19.71 -1.87
CA GLU A 64 -1.47 21.13 -1.88
C GLU A 64 -2.20 21.91 -2.98
N ARG A 65 -2.30 21.37 -4.20
CA ARG A 65 -2.96 22.02 -5.31
C ARG A 65 -4.47 22.13 -5.12
N LEU A 66 -5.11 21.08 -4.63
CA LEU A 66 -6.54 21.11 -4.32
C LEU A 66 -6.85 22.05 -3.16
N ARG A 67 -5.98 22.13 -2.16
CA ARG A 67 -6.07 23.10 -1.06
C ARG A 67 -6.01 24.54 -1.61
N GLY A 68 -5.06 24.82 -2.51
CA GLY A 68 -4.95 26.12 -3.18
C GLY A 68 -6.18 26.52 -4.00
N LYS A 69 -6.93 25.54 -4.51
CA LYS A 69 -8.18 25.74 -5.26
C LYS A 69 -9.43 25.76 -4.35
N GLY A 70 -9.30 25.51 -3.06
CA GLY A 70 -10.45 25.36 -2.15
C GLY A 70 -11.35 24.16 -2.50
N ALA A 71 -10.79 23.12 -3.07
CA ALA A 71 -11.51 21.97 -3.63
C ALA A 71 -11.52 20.74 -2.71
N LEU A 72 -10.99 20.86 -1.48
CA LEU A 72 -11.02 19.81 -0.46
C LEU A 72 -11.96 20.17 0.70
N PRO A 73 -12.53 19.18 1.38
CA PRO A 73 -13.21 19.40 2.65
C PRO A 73 -12.27 20.07 3.67
N PRO A 74 -12.79 20.88 4.59
CA PRO A 74 -11.98 21.49 5.64
C PRO A 74 -11.22 20.45 6.46
N GLY A 75 -9.90 20.63 6.63
CA GLY A 75 -9.04 19.76 7.40
C GLY A 75 -8.61 18.46 6.70
N PHE A 76 -9.20 18.13 5.56
CA PHE A 76 -8.93 16.88 4.85
C PHE A 76 -7.45 16.75 4.42
N GLY A 77 -6.85 17.83 3.89
CA GLY A 77 -5.45 17.81 3.50
C GLY A 77 -4.50 17.55 4.68
N ASP A 78 -4.77 18.18 5.82
CA ASP A 78 -3.98 17.99 7.04
C ASP A 78 -4.12 16.55 7.58
N GLU A 79 -5.29 15.93 7.38
CA GLU A 79 -5.52 14.53 7.75
C GLU A 79 -4.69 13.56 6.89
N ILE A 80 -4.64 13.74 5.57
CA ILE A 80 -3.82 12.93 4.67
C ILE A 80 -2.34 13.05 5.02
N GLU A 81 -1.82 14.27 5.15
CA GLU A 81 -0.43 14.53 5.55
C GLU A 81 -0.08 13.87 6.91
N ALA A 82 -1.00 13.90 7.87
CA ALA A 82 -0.83 13.23 9.17
C ALA A 82 -0.85 11.70 9.06
N GLN A 83 -1.64 11.14 8.14
CA GLN A 83 -1.66 9.70 7.84
C GLN A 83 -0.33 9.27 7.24
N HIS A 84 0.20 9.97 6.23
CA HIS A 84 1.52 9.69 5.64
C HIS A 84 2.64 9.74 6.69
N ALA A 85 2.72 10.81 7.48
CA ALA A 85 3.71 10.93 8.55
C ALA A 85 3.57 9.83 9.63
N THR A 86 2.39 9.28 9.83
CA THR A 86 2.15 8.17 10.77
C THR A 86 2.60 6.84 10.18
N LEU A 87 2.32 6.59 8.90
CA LEU A 87 2.76 5.40 8.17
C LEU A 87 4.29 5.35 8.11
N GLU A 88 4.94 6.46 7.75
CA GLU A 88 6.40 6.57 7.72
C GLU A 88 7.03 6.19 9.07
N ARG A 89 6.61 6.84 10.17
CA ARG A 89 7.15 6.56 11.51
C ARG A 89 6.92 5.12 11.94
N GLN A 90 5.70 4.62 11.74
CA GLN A 90 5.35 3.25 12.12
C GLN A 90 6.09 2.23 11.27
N GLY A 91 6.29 2.50 9.98
CA GLY A 91 7.07 1.67 9.08
C GLY A 91 8.51 1.53 9.53
N VAL A 92 9.18 2.64 9.89
CA VAL A 92 10.55 2.64 10.43
C VAL A 92 10.66 1.84 11.73
N ASP A 93 9.72 2.04 12.66
CA ASP A 93 9.70 1.28 13.92
C ASP A 93 9.51 -0.21 13.68
N LEU A 94 8.58 -0.58 12.79
CA LEU A 94 8.30 -1.98 12.47
C LEU A 94 9.46 -2.65 11.73
N MET A 95 10.17 -1.93 10.85
CA MET A 95 11.41 -2.44 10.23
C MET A 95 12.46 -2.79 11.27
N ARG A 96 12.69 -1.91 12.23
CA ARG A 96 13.64 -2.16 13.34
C ARG A 96 13.24 -3.38 14.16
N ASP A 97 11.95 -3.53 14.45
CA ASP A 97 11.43 -4.65 15.24
C ASP A 97 11.60 -5.97 14.47
N LEU A 98 11.33 -6.00 13.16
CA LEU A 98 11.53 -7.16 12.31
C LEU A 98 13.01 -7.53 12.16
N GLU A 99 13.91 -6.56 12.04
CA GLU A 99 15.36 -6.81 12.00
C GLU A 99 15.87 -7.38 13.32
N SER A 100 15.34 -6.92 14.45
CA SER A 100 15.67 -7.48 15.78
C SER A 100 15.15 -8.91 15.92
N ALA A 101 13.94 -9.18 15.44
CA ALA A 101 13.39 -10.54 15.39
C ALA A 101 14.22 -11.48 14.50
N ALA A 102 14.71 -10.97 13.36
CA ALA A 102 15.58 -11.72 12.44
C ALA A 102 16.94 -12.07 13.06
N ARG A 103 17.42 -11.30 14.06
CA ARG A 103 18.65 -11.54 14.82
C ARG A 103 18.44 -12.43 16.06
N GLU A 104 17.24 -12.99 16.23
CA GLU A 104 16.86 -13.78 17.41
C GLU A 104 17.01 -13.02 18.73
N GLU A 105 16.90 -11.71 18.71
CA GLU A 105 16.87 -10.88 19.89
C GLU A 105 15.57 -11.09 20.67
N SER A 106 15.60 -10.94 21.99
CA SER A 106 14.45 -11.15 22.85
C SER A 106 13.36 -10.11 22.56
N MET A 107 12.41 -10.47 21.70
CA MET A 107 11.27 -9.65 21.29
C MET A 107 9.98 -10.46 21.36
N SER A 108 8.87 -9.81 21.76
CA SER A 108 7.55 -10.44 21.67
C SER A 108 7.08 -10.39 20.21
N TRP A 109 6.99 -11.58 19.61
CA TRP A 109 6.45 -11.71 18.25
C TRP A 109 4.99 -11.28 18.17
N GLU A 110 4.20 -11.54 19.18
CA GLU A 110 2.80 -11.12 19.25
C GLU A 110 2.66 -9.59 19.11
N LEU A 111 3.62 -8.83 19.67
CA LEU A 111 3.67 -7.38 19.52
C LEU A 111 4.04 -6.98 18.10
N VAL A 112 5.03 -7.63 17.50
CA VAL A 112 5.42 -7.38 16.10
C VAL A 112 4.24 -7.66 15.17
N GLU A 113 3.56 -8.78 15.35
CA GLU A 113 2.38 -9.15 14.57
C GLU A 113 1.23 -8.15 14.73
N ALA A 114 0.96 -7.69 15.94
CA ALA A 114 -0.04 -6.66 16.20
C ALA A 114 0.31 -5.34 15.49
N ASN A 115 1.58 -4.95 15.49
CA ASN A 115 2.05 -3.76 14.80
C ASN A 115 1.97 -3.89 13.27
N ILE A 116 2.25 -5.08 12.71
CA ILE A 116 2.06 -5.38 11.28
C ILE A 116 0.61 -5.18 10.89
N ARG A 117 -0.33 -5.75 11.65
CA ARG A 117 -1.77 -5.62 11.39
C ARG A 117 -2.22 -4.16 11.48
N LEU A 118 -1.75 -3.43 12.47
CA LEU A 118 -2.09 -2.01 12.63
C LEU A 118 -1.57 -1.17 11.46
N TYR A 119 -0.34 -1.44 10.99
CA TYR A 119 0.23 -0.78 9.82
C TYR A 119 -0.60 -1.09 8.56
N ALA A 120 -0.90 -2.36 8.33
CA ALA A 120 -1.71 -2.82 7.21
C ALA A 120 -3.10 -2.16 7.18
N GLU A 121 -3.75 -2.02 8.34
CA GLU A 121 -5.06 -1.38 8.46
C GLU A 121 -5.01 0.12 8.18
N ARG A 122 -3.97 0.80 8.65
CA ARG A 122 -3.75 2.23 8.38
C ARG A 122 -3.49 2.50 6.90
N LEU A 123 -2.65 1.67 6.26
CA LEU A 123 -2.36 1.80 4.84
C LEU A 123 -3.62 1.57 3.99
N ARG A 124 -4.46 0.57 4.33
CA ARG A 124 -5.76 0.37 3.67
C ARG A 124 -6.68 1.57 3.82
N HIS A 125 -6.76 2.11 5.03
CA HIS A 125 -7.61 3.27 5.30
C HIS A 125 -7.14 4.48 4.49
N ASN A 126 -5.85 4.76 4.47
CA ASN A 126 -5.25 5.85 3.71
C ASN A 126 -5.59 5.72 2.21
N MET A 127 -5.26 4.59 1.56
CA MET A 127 -5.60 4.35 0.16
C MET A 127 -7.10 4.51 -0.13
N ALA A 128 -7.97 4.01 0.76
CA ALA A 128 -9.41 4.10 0.56
C ALA A 128 -9.91 5.55 0.61
N VAL A 129 -9.39 6.37 1.51
CA VAL A 129 -9.76 7.79 1.62
C VAL A 129 -9.29 8.58 0.39
N GLU A 130 -8.11 8.28 -0.13
CA GLU A 130 -7.56 8.90 -1.34
C GLU A 130 -8.36 8.52 -2.58
N GLU A 131 -8.66 7.26 -2.77
CA GLU A 131 -9.48 6.79 -3.89
C GLU A 131 -10.92 7.32 -3.85
N LEU A 132 -11.49 7.49 -2.67
CA LEU A 132 -12.86 7.95 -2.51
C LEU A 132 -13.01 9.47 -2.58
N ILE A 133 -12.01 10.23 -2.16
CA ILE A 133 -12.12 11.69 -1.99
C ILE A 133 -11.06 12.44 -2.80
N LEU A 134 -9.76 12.12 -2.60
CA LEU A 134 -8.65 12.88 -3.15
C LEU A 134 -8.58 12.76 -4.68
N PHE A 135 -8.55 11.54 -5.21
CA PHE A 135 -8.43 11.29 -6.64
C PHE A 135 -9.63 11.82 -7.43
N PRO A 136 -10.89 11.60 -7.00
CA PRO A 136 -12.05 12.22 -7.66
C PRO A 136 -12.05 13.75 -7.62
N ALA A 137 -11.53 14.36 -6.54
CA ALA A 137 -11.39 15.80 -6.46
C ALA A 137 -10.36 16.33 -7.47
N ALA A 138 -9.19 15.66 -7.58
CA ALA A 138 -8.16 16.00 -8.56
C ALA A 138 -8.69 15.89 -10.00
N LEU A 139 -9.34 14.78 -10.34
CA LEU A 139 -9.94 14.58 -11.67
C LEU A 139 -10.98 15.64 -12.03
N ARG A 140 -11.66 16.23 -11.05
CA ARG A 140 -12.70 17.25 -11.25
C ARG A 140 -12.16 18.65 -11.35
N HIS A 141 -11.07 18.96 -10.65
CA HIS A 141 -10.63 20.35 -10.43
C HIS A 141 -9.26 20.68 -11.06
N PHE A 142 -8.49 19.68 -11.52
CA PHE A 142 -7.18 19.92 -12.10
C PHE A 142 -7.27 20.29 -13.56
N GLU A 143 -6.42 21.25 -13.91
CA GLU A 143 -6.14 21.70 -15.27
C GLU A 143 -4.81 21.12 -15.77
N ALA A 144 -4.45 21.38 -17.03
CA ALA A 144 -3.24 20.82 -17.65
C ALA A 144 -1.95 21.14 -16.87
N ASP A 145 -1.82 22.36 -16.35
CA ASP A 145 -0.65 22.80 -15.59
C ASP A 145 -0.55 22.10 -14.22
N ASP A 146 -1.67 21.74 -13.61
CA ASP A 146 -1.68 20.97 -12.37
C ASP A 146 -1.11 19.58 -12.61
N TRP A 147 -1.57 18.90 -13.66
CA TRP A 147 -1.08 17.57 -14.03
C TRP A 147 0.41 17.58 -14.39
N LEU A 148 0.88 18.57 -15.14
CA LEU A 148 2.31 18.72 -15.45
C LEU A 148 3.17 18.84 -14.18
N ALA A 149 2.66 19.49 -13.16
CA ALA A 149 3.41 19.64 -11.92
C ALA A 149 3.44 18.36 -11.10
N ILE A 150 2.34 17.56 -11.07
CA ILE A 150 2.35 16.23 -10.44
C ILE A 150 3.28 15.28 -11.19
N ASP A 151 3.23 15.27 -12.52
CA ASP A 151 4.14 14.47 -13.34
C ASP A 151 5.61 14.85 -13.09
N ALA A 152 5.92 16.14 -12.84
CA ALA A 152 7.28 16.57 -12.50
C ALA A 152 7.77 16.08 -11.13
N ILE A 153 6.89 15.91 -10.15
CA ILE A 153 7.22 15.30 -8.85
C ILE A 153 7.65 13.85 -9.09
N THR A 154 6.85 13.11 -9.81
CA THR A 154 7.04 11.67 -10.04
C THR A 154 8.17 11.34 -11.01
N ALA A 155 8.47 12.22 -11.97
CA ALA A 155 9.59 12.03 -12.89
C ALA A 155 10.98 12.07 -12.21
N ARG A 156 11.07 12.61 -11.00
CA ARG A 156 12.31 12.71 -10.22
C ARG A 156 12.68 11.42 -9.48
N VAL A 157 11.76 10.47 -9.44
CA VAL A 157 11.89 9.28 -8.61
C VAL A 157 12.31 8.08 -9.45
N GLN A 158 13.14 7.23 -8.84
CA GLN A 158 13.58 5.97 -9.44
C GLN A 158 12.37 5.07 -9.74
N HIS A 159 12.49 4.24 -10.77
CA HIS A 159 11.45 3.28 -11.15
C HIS A 159 11.12 2.35 -9.99
N ASP A 160 9.84 2.21 -9.70
CA ASP A 160 9.34 1.25 -8.73
C ASP A 160 9.83 -0.17 -9.09
N PRO A 161 10.56 -0.85 -8.18
CA PRO A 161 11.14 -2.17 -8.46
C PRO A 161 10.09 -3.27 -8.60
N LEU A 162 8.85 -3.07 -8.14
CA LEU A 162 7.77 -4.03 -8.35
C LEU A 162 7.09 -3.85 -9.70
N LEU A 163 7.13 -2.65 -10.28
CA LEU A 163 6.51 -2.32 -11.55
C LEU A 163 7.49 -2.38 -12.73
N SER A 164 8.81 -2.28 -12.48
CA SER A 164 9.82 -2.29 -13.53
C SER A 164 10.33 -3.70 -13.83
N THR A 165 10.70 -3.94 -15.10
CA THR A 165 11.31 -5.21 -15.54
C THR A 165 12.79 -5.32 -15.18
N SER A 166 13.44 -4.20 -14.85
CA SER A 166 14.84 -4.16 -14.42
C SER A 166 14.91 -4.14 -12.91
N THR A 167 15.17 -5.26 -12.30
CA THR A 167 14.96 -5.39 -10.86
C THR A 167 16.19 -5.86 -10.15
N GLU A 168 16.40 -5.25 -8.99
CA GLU A 168 17.25 -5.79 -7.97
C GLU A 168 16.78 -7.21 -7.60
N ASP A 169 17.72 -8.15 -7.53
CA ASP A 169 17.44 -9.56 -7.19
C ASP A 169 16.67 -9.71 -5.86
N ARG A 170 16.84 -8.75 -4.96
CA ARG A 170 16.13 -8.67 -3.68
C ARG A 170 14.62 -8.78 -3.83
N PHE A 171 14.02 -8.06 -4.76
CA PHE A 171 12.57 -8.05 -4.95
C PHE A 171 12.04 -9.14 -5.89
N ALA A 172 12.92 -9.96 -6.47
CA ALA A 172 12.50 -11.06 -7.35
C ALA A 172 11.61 -12.09 -6.63
N GLN A 173 11.89 -12.37 -5.36
CA GLN A 173 11.06 -13.25 -4.54
C GLN A 173 9.73 -12.58 -4.21
N LEU A 174 9.73 -11.31 -3.81
CA LEU A 174 8.52 -10.55 -3.49
C LEU A 174 7.58 -10.49 -4.70
N ARG A 175 8.09 -10.23 -5.90
CA ARG A 175 7.29 -10.27 -7.14
C ARG A 175 6.65 -11.63 -7.40
N ARG A 176 7.40 -12.72 -7.21
CA ARG A 176 6.85 -14.08 -7.38
C ARG A 176 5.72 -14.35 -6.40
N VAL A 177 5.86 -13.90 -5.15
CA VAL A 177 4.81 -14.06 -4.14
C VAL A 177 3.59 -13.21 -4.49
N ILE A 178 3.79 -11.94 -4.90
CA ILE A 178 2.69 -11.07 -5.34
C ILE A 178 1.97 -11.65 -6.55
N ALA A 179 2.71 -12.20 -7.52
CA ALA A 179 2.12 -12.84 -8.70
C ALA A 179 1.31 -14.09 -8.30
N ALA A 180 1.83 -14.92 -7.41
CA ALA A 180 1.12 -16.10 -6.91
C ALA A 180 -0.16 -15.72 -6.14
N GLU A 181 -0.12 -14.65 -5.35
CA GLU A 181 -1.31 -14.12 -4.66
C GLU A 181 -2.34 -13.55 -5.66
N ALA A 182 -1.89 -12.94 -6.75
CA ALA A 182 -2.78 -12.43 -7.80
C ALA A 182 -3.47 -13.59 -8.57
N ASP A 183 -2.77 -14.70 -8.81
CA ASP A 183 -3.33 -15.88 -9.47
C ASP A 183 -4.24 -16.69 -8.52
N CYS A 184 -4.02 -16.62 -7.20
CA CYS A 184 -4.89 -17.17 -6.18
C CYS A 184 -6.11 -16.30 -5.86
N GLY A 185 -6.28 -15.18 -6.52
CA GLY A 185 -7.47 -14.34 -6.49
C GLY A 185 -8.67 -15.08 -7.05
N CYS A 186 -9.03 -16.21 -6.43
CA CYS A 186 -10.32 -16.84 -6.59
C CYS A 186 -11.36 -15.82 -6.16
N GLU A 187 -11.96 -15.15 -7.13
CA GLU A 187 -13.30 -14.65 -7.02
C GLU A 187 -14.22 -15.85 -6.75
N GLN A 188 -14.24 -16.29 -5.51
CA GLN A 188 -15.38 -17.07 -5.03
C GLN A 188 -16.52 -16.06 -4.86
N GLU A 189 -17.19 -15.78 -5.97
CA GLU A 189 -18.57 -15.32 -5.86
C GLU A 189 -19.28 -16.30 -4.92
N PRO A 190 -19.95 -15.82 -3.86
CA PRO A 190 -20.81 -16.66 -3.07
C PRO A 190 -21.92 -17.14 -4.01
N GLY A 191 -21.81 -18.38 -4.48
CA GLY A 191 -22.82 -19.02 -5.28
C GLY A 191 -24.16 -18.88 -4.57
N LEU A 192 -25.06 -18.11 -5.15
CA LEU A 192 -26.48 -18.12 -4.83
C LEU A 192 -26.97 -19.55 -5.04
N GLY A 193 -26.94 -20.33 -3.94
CA GLY A 193 -27.52 -21.65 -3.88
C GLY A 193 -28.97 -21.57 -4.30
N GLY A 194 -29.28 -22.11 -5.48
CA GLY A 194 -30.63 -22.24 -5.97
C GLY A 194 -31.48 -23.00 -4.95
N LEU A 195 -32.45 -22.30 -4.39
CA LEU A 195 -33.58 -22.92 -3.71
C LEU A 195 -34.35 -23.73 -4.74
N ALA A 196 -34.10 -25.02 -4.81
CA ALA A 196 -34.96 -25.97 -5.48
C ALA A 196 -36.24 -26.11 -4.65
N HIS A 197 -37.34 -25.57 -5.15
CA HIS A 197 -38.68 -25.92 -4.69
C HIS A 197 -38.98 -27.36 -5.04
N PRO A 198 -39.41 -28.20 -4.11
CA PRO A 198 -40.09 -29.42 -4.46
C PRO A 198 -41.57 -29.08 -4.75
N GLY A 199 -41.94 -29.16 -6.02
CA GLY A 199 -43.31 -29.10 -6.46
C GLY A 199 -43.94 -30.51 -6.53
N ALA A 200 -45.22 -30.55 -6.10
CA ALA A 200 -46.26 -31.54 -6.25
C ALA A 200 -46.10 -32.84 -5.50
#